data_45c5154118e4737532851f0dbd9383fe
#
_entry.id   45c5154118e4737532851f0dbd9383fe
#
_cell.length_a   1.000
_cell.length_b   1.000
_cell.length_c   1.000
_cell.angle_alpha   90.00
_cell.angle_beta   90.00
_cell.angle_gamma   90.00
#
_symmetry.space_group_name_H-M   'P 1'
#
loop_
_entity.id
_entity.type
_entity.pdbx_description
1 polymer ?
#
loop_
_entity_poly.entity_id
_entity_poly.type
_entity_poly.pdbx_seq_one_letter_code
_entity_poly.pdbx_strand_id
1 'polypeptide(L)'
;GKRLVTTPGKTSTIQVNRINLAERLCRLTGGGLYHHSLRAGLRVPIKQPLLNAKVLGSDSVHTTIFRNKLYWLWGDTNRPRYPLGNFHVTMATTPHSREDDFRFDSGVNYSYFTDKEGFARKMAPMEGKGPTWLGAMLTLKDNKDNERLVASYVKVRKSMEVYEAGLCEFNSNTEIFEKRFTFPNPKSLRPRGHPLRHRLNGRDWVYCGSTLPNMRFPDNYESWLDPSTYDAVSADANFTD
;
A
#
# COMPACT_ATOMS: atom_id res chain seq x y z
N GLY A 1 -33.18 -0.17 12.66
CA GLY A 1 -32.82 -1.59 12.83
C GLY A 1 -33.65 -2.22 13.96
N LYS A 2 -33.90 -3.52 13.88
CA LYS A 2 -34.55 -4.26 14.96
C LYS A 2 -33.54 -4.46 16.11
N ARG A 3 -33.99 -4.16 17.35
CA ARG A 3 -33.19 -4.42 18.54
C ARG A 3 -33.36 -5.89 18.94
N LEU A 4 -32.26 -6.62 19.05
CA LEU A 4 -32.27 -7.95 19.62
C LEU A 4 -32.05 -7.86 21.13
N VAL A 5 -32.96 -8.41 21.91
CA VAL A 5 -32.81 -8.57 23.36
C VAL A 5 -32.48 -10.05 23.59
N THR A 6 -31.27 -10.32 24.06
CA THR A 6 -30.83 -11.67 24.39
C THR A 6 -31.10 -11.98 25.88
N THR A 7 -31.52 -13.19 26.17
CA THR A 7 -31.69 -13.71 27.53
C THR A 7 -30.57 -14.74 27.79
N PRO A 8 -29.82 -14.67 28.90
CA PRO A 8 -28.81 -15.67 29.21
C PRO A 8 -29.38 -17.10 29.19
N GLY A 9 -28.66 -18.03 28.58
CA GLY A 9 -29.07 -19.43 28.46
C GLY A 9 -30.11 -19.74 27.39
N LYS A 10 -30.60 -18.74 26.63
CA LYS A 10 -31.50 -18.96 25.50
C LYS A 10 -30.84 -18.74 24.16
N THR A 11 -31.23 -19.54 23.17
CA THR A 11 -30.82 -19.36 21.78
C THR A 11 -31.78 -18.40 21.08
N SER A 12 -31.21 -17.45 20.32
CA SER A 12 -31.97 -16.56 19.44
C SER A 12 -31.52 -16.73 18.00
N THR A 13 -32.44 -16.89 17.08
CA THR A 13 -32.16 -16.97 15.64
C THR A 13 -32.50 -15.65 14.97
N ILE A 14 -31.56 -15.10 14.23
CA ILE A 14 -31.77 -13.90 13.41
C ILE A 14 -31.69 -14.33 11.94
N GLN A 15 -32.77 -14.09 11.22
CA GLN A 15 -32.78 -14.26 9.78
C GLN A 15 -32.51 -12.90 9.12
N VAL A 16 -31.50 -12.85 8.26
CA VAL A 16 -31.10 -11.65 7.52
C VAL A 16 -31.11 -11.94 6.03
N ASN A 17 -31.55 -10.97 5.26
CA ASN A 17 -31.44 -10.99 3.80
C ASN A 17 -30.31 -10.07 3.37
N ARG A 18 -29.47 -10.55 2.45
CA ARG A 18 -28.42 -9.74 1.86
C ARG A 18 -29.03 -8.73 0.88
N ILE A 19 -28.75 -7.44 1.08
CA ILE A 19 -29.29 -6.36 0.25
C ILE A 19 -28.21 -5.65 -0.60
N ASN A 20 -26.93 -5.94 -0.37
CA ASN A 20 -25.82 -5.39 -1.16
C ASN A 20 -25.10 -6.49 -1.96
N LEU A 21 -24.56 -6.11 -3.11
CA LEU A 21 -23.82 -7.03 -3.98
C LEU A 21 -22.34 -7.17 -3.55
N ALA A 22 -21.82 -6.19 -2.80
CA ALA A 22 -20.43 -6.22 -2.34
C ALA A 22 -20.25 -7.26 -1.23
N GLU A 23 -19.21 -8.08 -1.35
CA GLU A 23 -18.86 -9.13 -0.41
C GLU A 23 -17.47 -8.87 0.19
N ARG A 24 -17.40 -8.85 1.53
CA ARG A 24 -16.11 -8.86 2.21
C ARG A 24 -15.54 -10.28 2.14
N LEU A 25 -14.49 -10.47 1.37
CA LEU A 25 -13.84 -11.78 1.22
C LEU A 25 -12.95 -12.10 2.42
N CYS A 26 -12.16 -11.13 2.88
CA CYS A 26 -11.25 -11.31 4.00
C CYS A 26 -10.86 -9.97 4.64
N ARG A 27 -10.20 -10.03 5.79
CA ARG A 27 -9.55 -8.90 6.44
C ARG A 27 -8.04 -9.09 6.37
N LEU A 28 -7.35 -8.22 5.63
CA LEU A 28 -5.91 -8.34 5.39
C LEU A 28 -5.07 -7.70 6.50
N THR A 29 -5.53 -6.61 7.09
CA THR A 29 -4.75 -5.81 8.06
C THR A 29 -5.54 -5.50 9.30
N GLY A 30 -4.83 -5.10 10.36
CA GLY A 30 -5.37 -4.57 11.58
C GLY A 30 -5.28 -5.52 12.79
N GLY A 31 -5.50 -4.94 13.95
CA GLY A 31 -5.46 -5.64 15.23
C GLY A 31 -6.72 -6.47 15.49
N GLY A 32 -6.58 -7.49 16.33
CA GLY A 32 -7.67 -8.27 16.87
C GLY A 32 -8.41 -9.15 15.87
N LEU A 33 -7.76 -9.56 14.78
CA LEU A 33 -8.40 -10.35 13.71
C LEU A 33 -9.10 -11.61 14.24
N TYR A 34 -8.48 -12.30 15.19
CA TYR A 34 -8.99 -13.52 15.84
C TYR A 34 -9.28 -13.34 17.33
N HIS A 35 -9.62 -12.15 17.76
CA HIS A 35 -9.81 -11.82 19.20
C HIS A 35 -10.78 -12.76 19.91
N HIS A 36 -11.94 -13.04 19.31
CA HIS A 36 -12.95 -13.92 19.94
C HIS A 36 -12.49 -15.38 20.01
N SER A 37 -11.85 -15.89 18.96
CA SER A 37 -11.29 -17.25 18.95
C SER A 37 -10.23 -17.43 20.02
N LEU A 38 -9.33 -16.44 20.18
CA LEU A 38 -8.29 -16.46 21.21
C LEU A 38 -8.89 -16.43 22.63
N ARG A 39 -9.91 -15.60 22.86
CA ARG A 39 -10.62 -15.57 24.17
C ARG A 39 -11.33 -16.88 24.48
N ALA A 40 -11.73 -17.63 23.47
CA ALA A 40 -12.30 -18.96 23.61
C ALA A 40 -11.24 -20.09 23.71
N GLY A 41 -9.95 -19.74 23.76
CA GLY A 41 -8.85 -20.71 23.87
C GLY A 41 -8.58 -21.49 22.58
N LEU A 42 -9.10 -21.01 21.44
CA LEU A 42 -8.92 -21.68 20.15
C LEU A 42 -7.58 -21.32 19.51
N ARG A 43 -7.00 -22.26 18.78
CA ARG A 43 -5.84 -22.00 17.91
C ARG A 43 -6.26 -21.16 16.71
N VAL A 44 -5.38 -20.26 16.26
CA VAL A 44 -5.62 -19.38 15.12
C VAL A 44 -4.48 -19.49 14.10
N PRO A 45 -4.74 -19.26 12.80
CA PRO A 45 -3.79 -19.55 11.73
C PRO A 45 -2.70 -18.49 11.55
N ILE A 46 -2.76 -17.35 12.26
CA ILE A 46 -1.76 -16.28 12.15
C ILE A 46 -0.88 -16.19 13.40
N LYS A 47 0.40 -15.82 13.18
CA LYS A 47 1.43 -15.83 14.24
C LYS A 47 1.22 -14.73 15.30
N GLN A 48 0.72 -13.56 14.90
CA GLN A 48 0.51 -12.39 15.77
C GLN A 48 -0.95 -11.89 15.67
N PRO A 49 -1.90 -12.66 16.21
CA PRO A 49 -3.32 -12.46 15.95
C PRO A 49 -3.93 -11.24 16.66
N LEU A 50 -3.30 -10.75 17.75
CA LEU A 50 -3.84 -9.60 18.49
C LEU A 50 -3.35 -8.29 17.92
N LEU A 51 -2.02 -8.14 17.74
CA LEU A 51 -1.43 -6.88 17.34
C LEU A 51 -0.03 -7.10 16.77
N ASN A 52 0.08 -7.17 15.44
CA ASN A 52 1.36 -7.28 14.76
C ASN A 52 1.95 -5.88 14.59
N ALA A 53 3.22 -5.70 15.00
CA ALA A 53 3.94 -4.42 14.98
C ALA A 53 3.14 -3.24 15.57
N LYS A 54 2.31 -3.51 16.57
CA LYS A 54 1.40 -2.53 17.22
C LYS A 54 0.43 -1.85 16.26
N VAL A 55 0.14 -2.42 15.09
CA VAL A 55 -0.74 -1.88 14.09
C VAL A 55 -2.20 -2.24 14.40
N LEU A 56 -3.03 -1.23 14.65
CA LEU A 56 -4.48 -1.40 14.79
C LEU A 56 -5.19 -1.43 13.44
N GLY A 57 -4.72 -0.65 12.50
CA GLY A 57 -5.24 -0.56 11.15
C GLY A 57 -4.42 0.41 10.33
N SER A 58 -4.54 0.31 9.02
CA SER A 58 -3.89 1.18 8.06
C SER A 58 -4.85 1.51 6.93
N ASP A 59 -4.66 2.65 6.29
CA ASP A 59 -5.36 3.00 5.07
C ASP A 59 -4.45 2.84 3.85
N SER A 60 -5.06 2.95 2.66
CA SER A 60 -4.41 2.81 1.36
C SER A 60 -3.51 1.56 1.30
N VAL A 61 -3.34 0.95 0.19
CA VAL A 61 -2.40 -0.16 0.04
C VAL A 61 -1.82 -0.19 -1.37
N HIS A 62 -0.50 -0.30 -1.46
CA HIS A 62 0.20 -0.65 -2.68
C HIS A 62 0.96 -1.95 -2.46
N THR A 63 1.07 -2.76 -3.49
CA THR A 63 1.83 -4.00 -3.45
C THR A 63 2.68 -4.15 -4.70
N THR A 64 3.86 -4.72 -4.54
CA THR A 64 4.71 -5.14 -5.66
C THR A 64 5.63 -6.28 -5.23
N ILE A 65 6.05 -7.10 -6.18
CA ILE A 65 7.06 -8.13 -5.95
C ILE A 65 8.43 -7.49 -6.15
N PHE A 66 9.32 -7.67 -5.17
CA PHE A 66 10.70 -7.23 -5.25
C PHE A 66 11.60 -8.27 -4.59
N ARG A 67 12.61 -8.76 -5.33
CA ARG A 67 13.55 -9.79 -4.87
C ARG A 67 12.85 -11.00 -4.25
N ASN A 68 11.88 -11.53 -4.98
CA ASN A 68 11.07 -12.70 -4.58
C ASN A 68 10.31 -12.57 -3.25
N LYS A 69 10.00 -11.34 -2.84
CA LYS A 69 9.09 -11.04 -1.72
C LYS A 69 7.98 -10.11 -2.19
N LEU A 70 6.80 -10.25 -1.61
CA LEU A 70 5.73 -9.29 -1.80
C LEU A 70 5.90 -8.17 -0.78
N TYR A 71 6.08 -6.95 -1.27
CA TYR A 71 6.19 -5.73 -0.47
C TYR A 71 4.82 -5.07 -0.40
N TRP A 72 4.43 -4.69 0.78
CA TRP A 72 3.19 -4.00 1.12
C TRP A 72 3.53 -2.62 1.64
N LEU A 73 2.88 -1.61 1.11
CA LEU A 73 3.00 -0.22 1.53
C LEU A 73 1.62 0.29 1.91
N TRP A 74 1.52 0.90 3.08
CA TRP A 74 0.30 1.56 3.57
C TRP A 74 0.55 3.04 3.82
N GLY A 75 -0.55 3.81 3.80
CA GLY A 75 -0.60 5.19 4.23
C GLY A 75 -0.64 5.32 5.76
N ASP A 76 -1.58 6.10 6.27
CA ASP A 76 -1.72 6.35 7.71
C ASP A 76 -1.95 5.04 8.46
N THR A 77 -1.17 4.85 9.53
CA THR A 77 -1.18 3.61 10.30
C THR A 77 -1.39 3.90 11.78
N ASN A 78 -2.48 3.36 12.34
CA ASN A 78 -2.91 3.59 13.71
C ASN A 78 -2.33 2.58 14.69
N ARG A 79 -2.15 3.03 15.96
CA ARG A 79 -1.72 2.20 17.10
C ARG A 79 -2.55 2.48 18.34
N PRO A 80 -2.61 1.53 19.34
CA PRO A 80 -3.44 1.69 20.53
C PRO A 80 -2.86 2.66 21.58
N ARG A 81 -1.69 3.27 21.33
CA ARG A 81 -0.99 4.15 22.26
C ARG A 81 -0.79 5.53 21.64
N TYR A 82 -0.86 6.59 22.48
CA TYR A 82 -0.53 7.94 22.05
C TYR A 82 0.99 8.09 21.72
N PRO A 83 1.38 8.82 20.66
CA PRO A 83 0.51 9.32 19.61
C PRO A 83 -0.19 8.16 18.87
N LEU A 84 -1.48 8.36 18.53
CA LEU A 84 -2.38 7.30 18.06
C LEU A 84 -2.05 6.75 16.67
N GLY A 85 -1.05 7.27 16.00
CA GLY A 85 -0.70 6.78 14.69
C GLY A 85 0.60 7.35 14.13
N ASN A 86 0.97 6.81 12.99
CA ASN A 86 2.04 7.27 12.12
C ASN A 86 1.40 7.73 10.81
N PHE A 87 1.42 9.04 10.54
CA PHE A 87 0.86 9.68 9.34
C PHE A 87 1.84 9.69 8.16
N HIS A 88 2.93 8.95 8.25
CA HIS A 88 3.83 8.61 7.16
C HIS A 88 3.53 7.18 6.68
N VAL A 89 4.02 6.86 5.50
CA VAL A 89 3.87 5.50 4.97
C VAL A 89 4.60 4.47 5.83
N THR A 90 4.00 3.30 5.96
CA THR A 90 4.55 2.11 6.62
C THR A 90 4.65 0.96 5.64
N MET A 91 5.45 -0.06 5.95
CA MET A 91 5.62 -1.22 5.08
C MET A 91 5.77 -2.51 5.85
N ALA A 92 5.47 -3.60 5.14
CA ALA A 92 5.80 -4.96 5.53
C ALA A 92 6.19 -5.79 4.30
N THR A 93 6.72 -6.98 4.55
CA THR A 93 6.93 -7.99 3.53
C THR A 93 6.21 -9.27 3.89
N THR A 94 5.90 -10.06 2.85
CA THR A 94 5.49 -11.46 2.97
C THR A 94 6.25 -12.30 1.95
N PRO A 95 6.39 -13.62 2.15
CA PRO A 95 6.84 -14.51 1.09
C PRO A 95 5.96 -14.34 -0.15
N HIS A 96 6.55 -14.50 -1.34
CA HIS A 96 5.80 -14.46 -2.60
C HIS A 96 5.24 -15.83 -2.98
N SER A 97 5.76 -16.92 -2.43
CA SER A 97 5.29 -18.27 -2.73
C SER A 97 3.87 -18.50 -2.22
N ARG A 98 3.03 -19.09 -3.07
CA ARG A 98 1.63 -19.42 -2.73
C ARG A 98 1.50 -20.55 -1.71
N GLU A 99 2.59 -21.24 -1.37
CA GLU A 99 2.50 -22.54 -0.70
C GLU A 99 2.42 -22.47 0.83
N ASP A 100 2.99 -21.46 1.51
CA ASP A 100 3.14 -21.59 2.96
C ASP A 100 2.56 -20.49 3.85
N ASP A 101 2.44 -19.24 3.41
CA ASP A 101 2.07 -18.14 4.32
C ASP A 101 1.03 -17.16 3.79
N PHE A 102 0.54 -17.35 2.57
CA PHE A 102 -0.35 -16.40 1.91
C PHE A 102 -1.76 -16.98 1.70
N ARG A 103 -2.52 -17.05 2.77
CA ARG A 103 -3.91 -17.49 2.73
C ARG A 103 -4.84 -16.33 3.04
N PHE A 104 -5.49 -15.78 2.03
CA PHE A 104 -6.44 -14.69 2.21
C PHE A 104 -7.62 -15.05 3.12
N ASP A 105 -8.03 -16.31 3.11
CA ASP A 105 -9.14 -16.82 3.92
C ASP A 105 -8.83 -16.89 5.42
N SER A 106 -7.55 -16.98 5.79
CA SER A 106 -7.10 -17.12 7.16
C SER A 106 -6.28 -15.93 7.69
N GLY A 107 -6.00 -14.95 6.84
CA GLY A 107 -5.18 -13.78 7.17
C GLY A 107 -3.73 -13.91 6.72
N VAL A 108 -2.97 -12.86 6.87
CA VAL A 108 -1.61 -12.72 6.34
C VAL A 108 -0.60 -12.48 7.48
N ASN A 109 0.50 -13.21 7.45
CA ASN A 109 1.60 -13.06 8.40
C ASN A 109 2.60 -12.00 7.90
N TYR A 110 2.35 -10.74 8.22
CA TYR A 110 3.23 -9.64 7.84
C TYR A 110 4.52 -9.59 8.66
N SER A 111 5.65 -9.37 7.99
CA SER A 111 6.92 -8.94 8.58
C SER A 111 7.06 -7.44 8.41
N TYR A 112 6.59 -6.66 9.39
CA TYR A 112 6.65 -5.20 9.35
C TYR A 112 8.07 -4.68 9.55
N PHE A 113 8.41 -3.60 8.86
CA PHE A 113 9.55 -2.76 9.21
C PHE A 113 9.20 -1.94 10.45
N THR A 114 9.91 -2.17 11.57
CA THR A 114 9.58 -1.56 12.86
C THR A 114 10.62 -0.56 13.33
N ASP A 115 10.19 0.37 14.17
CA ASP A 115 11.08 1.24 14.94
C ASP A 115 11.60 0.55 16.21
N LYS A 116 12.38 1.29 17.01
CA LYS A 116 12.96 0.80 18.27
C LYS A 116 11.92 0.42 19.32
N GLU A 117 10.70 0.95 19.20
CA GLU A 117 9.58 0.62 20.07
C GLU A 117 8.79 -0.60 19.58
N GLY A 118 9.13 -1.15 18.40
CA GLY A 118 8.42 -2.25 17.74
C GLY A 118 7.11 -1.83 17.10
N PHE A 119 6.92 -0.54 16.81
CA PHE A 119 5.81 -0.04 15.99
C PHE A 119 6.25 0.07 14.53
N ALA A 120 5.30 -0.10 13.60
CA ALA A 120 5.55 0.08 12.18
C ALA A 120 6.16 1.46 11.90
N ARG A 121 7.38 1.49 11.36
CA ARG A 121 8.18 2.71 11.23
C ARG A 121 7.87 3.48 9.96
N LYS A 122 8.30 4.76 9.95
CA LYS A 122 8.26 5.62 8.77
C LYS A 122 9.23 5.11 7.71
N MET A 123 8.72 4.82 6.52
CA MET A 123 9.52 4.23 5.45
C MET A 123 10.12 5.25 4.47
N ALA A 124 9.64 6.50 4.50
CA ALA A 124 10.16 7.60 3.68
C ALA A 124 10.40 8.84 4.56
N PRO A 125 11.43 8.84 5.42
CA PRO A 125 11.73 9.95 6.33
C PRO A 125 12.44 11.10 5.61
N MET A 126 11.78 11.69 4.60
CA MET A 126 12.34 12.79 3.81
C MET A 126 12.31 14.11 4.60
N GLU A 127 13.31 14.96 4.37
CA GLU A 127 13.40 16.28 4.97
C GLU A 127 12.18 17.15 4.68
N GLY A 128 11.99 18.17 5.52
CA GLY A 128 10.88 19.12 5.42
C GLY A 128 9.70 18.80 6.34
N LYS A 129 8.79 19.76 6.47
CA LYS A 129 7.64 19.66 7.39
C LYS A 129 6.56 18.71 6.87
N GLY A 130 5.87 18.07 7.80
CA GLY A 130 4.73 17.21 7.54
C GLY A 130 5.09 15.80 7.03
N PRO A 131 4.09 14.97 6.77
CA PRO A 131 4.29 13.60 6.32
C PRO A 131 4.82 13.52 4.89
N THR A 132 5.45 12.38 4.60
CA THR A 132 5.76 11.95 3.24
C THR A 132 4.82 10.81 2.89
N TRP A 133 4.05 10.97 1.82
CA TRP A 133 3.19 9.93 1.27
C TRP A 133 3.76 9.41 -0.02
N LEU A 134 3.69 8.10 -0.21
CA LEU A 134 4.14 7.42 -1.42
C LEU A 134 2.94 6.94 -2.24
N GLY A 135 3.15 6.85 -3.53
CA GLY A 135 2.22 6.29 -4.49
C GLY A 135 2.96 5.68 -5.68
N ALA A 136 2.24 5.04 -6.57
CA ALA A 136 2.81 4.38 -7.75
C ALA A 136 4.03 3.49 -7.42
N MET A 137 3.95 2.71 -6.31
CA MET A 137 5.01 1.78 -5.94
C MET A 137 5.07 0.63 -6.94
N LEU A 138 6.26 0.37 -7.48
CA LEU A 138 6.49 -0.73 -8.41
C LEU A 138 7.96 -1.16 -8.39
N THR A 139 8.22 -2.34 -8.95
CA THR A 139 9.57 -2.83 -9.21
C THR A 139 9.91 -2.66 -10.68
N LEU A 140 10.99 -1.99 -10.99
CA LEU A 140 11.51 -1.82 -12.34
C LEU A 140 12.87 -2.50 -12.48
N LYS A 141 13.27 -2.80 -13.69
CA LYS A 141 14.62 -3.25 -14.01
C LYS A 141 15.45 -2.09 -14.54
N ASP A 142 16.71 -2.00 -14.09
CA ASP A 142 17.69 -1.08 -14.65
C ASP A 142 18.35 -1.68 -15.89
N ASN A 143 19.21 -0.91 -16.55
CA ASN A 143 19.94 -1.32 -17.76
C ASN A 143 20.94 -2.49 -17.54
N LYS A 144 21.12 -2.92 -16.28
CA LYS A 144 21.91 -4.10 -15.89
C LYS A 144 21.03 -5.25 -15.41
N ASP A 145 19.72 -5.17 -15.66
CA ASP A 145 18.71 -6.16 -15.25
C ASP A 145 18.54 -6.29 -13.73
N ASN A 146 19.04 -5.33 -12.93
CA ASN A 146 18.81 -5.34 -11.50
C ASN A 146 17.42 -4.78 -11.17
N GLU A 147 16.73 -5.45 -10.27
CA GLU A 147 15.46 -4.94 -9.72
C GLU A 147 15.66 -3.70 -8.84
N ARG A 148 14.83 -2.69 -9.08
CA ARG A 148 14.74 -1.44 -8.35
C ARG A 148 13.32 -1.27 -7.82
N LEU A 149 13.16 -1.19 -6.51
CA LEU A 149 11.86 -0.89 -5.89
C LEU A 149 11.71 0.63 -5.78
N VAL A 150 10.77 1.17 -6.52
CA VAL A 150 10.59 2.61 -6.69
C VAL A 150 9.18 3.05 -6.33
N ALA A 151 9.03 4.35 -6.03
CA ALA A 151 7.74 4.99 -5.80
C ALA A 151 7.81 6.48 -6.12
N SER A 152 6.68 7.10 -6.39
CA SER A 152 6.57 8.55 -6.33
C SER A 152 6.28 8.99 -4.90
N TYR A 153 6.69 10.21 -4.54
CA TYR A 153 6.40 10.77 -3.24
C TYR A 153 5.76 12.15 -3.34
N VAL A 154 5.04 12.51 -2.29
CA VAL A 154 4.61 13.89 -2.02
C VAL A 154 4.89 14.26 -0.57
N LYS A 155 5.26 15.54 -0.36
CA LYS A 155 5.32 16.17 0.96
C LYS A 155 4.08 17.02 1.16
N VAL A 156 3.42 16.85 2.30
CA VAL A 156 2.11 17.46 2.57
C VAL A 156 2.18 18.32 3.83
N ARG A 157 1.55 19.50 3.79
CA ARG A 157 1.36 20.39 4.95
C ARG A 157 0.06 20.08 5.69
N LYS A 158 -0.14 20.68 6.89
CA LYS A 158 -1.34 20.51 7.71
C LYS A 158 -2.66 20.81 6.95
N SER A 159 -2.62 21.69 5.97
CA SER A 159 -3.75 22.04 5.10
C SER A 159 -4.03 21.03 3.98
N MET A 160 -3.40 19.86 3.99
CA MET A 160 -3.43 18.87 2.90
C MET A 160 -2.80 19.39 1.58
N GLU A 161 -2.07 20.49 1.65
CA GLU A 161 -1.38 21.07 0.50
C GLU A 161 -0.11 20.28 0.19
N VAL A 162 0.00 19.80 -1.06
CA VAL A 162 1.24 19.21 -1.57
C VAL A 162 2.18 20.34 -1.97
N TYR A 163 3.32 20.45 -1.30
CA TYR A 163 4.31 21.48 -1.55
C TYR A 163 5.60 20.98 -2.21
N GLU A 164 5.83 19.67 -2.21
CA GLU A 164 6.93 19.01 -2.89
C GLU A 164 6.45 17.66 -3.43
N ALA A 165 6.95 17.29 -4.60
CA ALA A 165 6.69 15.98 -5.19
C ALA A 165 7.94 15.49 -5.93
N GLY A 166 8.11 14.18 -5.99
CA GLY A 166 9.28 13.60 -6.65
C GLY A 166 9.22 12.08 -6.77
N LEU A 167 10.38 11.52 -7.03
CA LEU A 167 10.63 10.09 -7.17
C LEU A 167 11.58 9.62 -6.08
N CYS A 168 11.36 8.41 -5.58
CA CYS A 168 12.19 7.81 -4.55
C CYS A 168 12.38 6.31 -4.79
N GLU A 169 13.47 5.78 -4.29
CA GLU A 169 13.86 4.39 -4.42
C GLU A 169 14.14 3.79 -3.06
N PHE A 170 13.75 2.55 -2.87
CA PHE A 170 14.02 1.79 -1.66
C PHE A 170 15.49 1.36 -1.61
N ASN A 171 16.20 1.82 -0.58
CA ASN A 171 17.56 1.39 -0.29
C ASN A 171 17.53 0.16 0.61
N SER A 172 17.96 -0.99 0.10
CA SER A 172 17.93 -2.26 0.84
C SER A 172 18.89 -2.31 2.04
N ASN A 173 19.91 -1.43 2.10
CA ASN A 173 20.85 -1.39 3.21
C ASN A 173 20.30 -0.61 4.40
N THR A 174 19.63 0.51 4.14
CA THR A 174 18.97 1.35 5.16
C THR A 174 17.53 0.97 5.38
N GLU A 175 16.98 0.18 4.47
CA GLU A 175 15.59 -0.27 4.41
C GLU A 175 14.57 0.88 4.49
N ILE A 176 14.86 2.00 3.82
CA ILE A 176 13.96 3.16 3.66
C ILE A 176 13.95 3.63 2.21
N PHE A 177 12.93 4.42 1.85
CA PHE A 177 12.92 5.12 0.57
C PHE A 177 13.77 6.38 0.65
N GLU A 178 14.67 6.52 -0.30
CA GLU A 178 15.55 7.68 -0.47
C GLU A 178 15.14 8.47 -1.72
N LYS A 179 15.21 9.79 -1.62
CA LYS A 179 14.90 10.71 -2.71
C LYS A 179 15.88 10.51 -3.88
N ARG A 180 15.33 10.42 -5.10
CA ARG A 180 16.09 10.34 -6.36
C ARG A 180 15.89 11.58 -7.23
N PHE A 181 14.67 12.11 -7.26
CA PHE A 181 14.33 13.26 -8.10
C PHE A 181 13.25 14.11 -7.42
N THR A 182 13.32 15.42 -7.60
CA THR A 182 12.27 16.36 -7.15
C THR A 182 11.75 17.12 -8.35
N PHE A 183 10.44 17.08 -8.58
CA PHE A 183 9.83 17.84 -9.66
C PHE A 183 9.89 19.35 -9.35
N PRO A 184 10.25 20.21 -10.33
CA PRO A 184 10.27 21.66 -10.14
C PRO A 184 8.92 22.22 -9.70
N ASN A 185 7.82 21.61 -10.13
CA ASN A 185 6.47 21.95 -9.71
C ASN A 185 5.78 20.68 -9.16
N PRO A 186 5.21 20.72 -7.95
CA PRO A 186 4.51 19.57 -7.37
C PRO A 186 3.24 19.16 -8.15
N LYS A 187 2.76 20.00 -9.06
CA LYS A 187 1.64 19.70 -9.99
C LYS A 187 2.09 19.07 -11.31
N SER A 188 3.40 18.94 -11.56
CA SER A 188 3.93 18.29 -12.77
C SER A 188 3.32 16.91 -13.01
N LEU A 189 3.27 16.49 -14.28
CA LEU A 189 2.91 15.13 -14.65
C LEU A 189 3.90 14.17 -13.98
N ARG A 190 3.38 13.21 -13.24
CA ARG A 190 4.19 12.25 -12.49
C ARG A 190 3.45 10.95 -12.25
N PRO A 191 4.14 9.83 -12.00
CA PRO A 191 3.50 8.58 -11.61
C PRO A 191 2.63 8.75 -10.36
N ARG A 192 1.36 8.27 -10.42
CA ARG A 192 0.38 8.30 -9.32
C ARG A 192 -0.45 7.04 -9.32
N GLY A 193 -1.17 6.79 -8.23
CA GLY A 193 -2.12 5.69 -8.10
C GLY A 193 -1.44 4.32 -8.17
N HIS A 194 -2.11 3.36 -8.78
CA HIS A 194 -1.63 2.00 -8.93
C HIS A 194 -1.09 1.79 -10.36
N PRO A 195 0.22 1.53 -10.54
CA PRO A 195 0.80 1.29 -11.85
C PRO A 195 0.21 0.05 -12.53
N LEU A 196 -0.03 0.16 -13.83
CA LEU A 196 -0.48 -0.94 -14.69
C LEU A 196 0.52 -1.13 -15.83
N ARG A 197 1.03 -2.35 -15.99
CA ARG A 197 1.86 -2.72 -17.13
C ARG A 197 1.00 -3.14 -18.31
N HIS A 198 1.33 -2.61 -19.48
CA HIS A 198 0.65 -3.00 -20.71
C HIS A 198 1.60 -2.90 -21.91
N ARG A 199 1.58 -3.91 -22.77
CA ARG A 199 2.34 -3.93 -24.02
C ARG A 199 1.54 -3.32 -25.15
N LEU A 200 2.06 -2.26 -25.75
CA LEU A 200 1.42 -1.56 -26.87
C LEU A 200 2.43 -1.39 -28.00
N ASN A 201 2.07 -1.81 -29.22
CA ASN A 201 2.90 -1.69 -30.44
C ASN A 201 4.31 -2.25 -30.25
N GLY A 202 4.43 -3.42 -29.62
CA GLY A 202 5.69 -4.11 -29.40
C GLY A 202 6.56 -3.56 -28.24
N ARG A 203 6.15 -2.49 -27.59
CA ARG A 203 6.85 -1.85 -26.46
C ARG A 203 6.09 -2.03 -25.15
N ASP A 204 6.83 -2.29 -24.08
CA ASP A 204 6.28 -2.41 -22.73
C ASP A 204 6.22 -1.03 -22.05
N TRP A 205 5.06 -0.72 -21.46
CA TRP A 205 4.74 0.55 -20.84
C TRP A 205 4.21 0.35 -19.43
N VAL A 206 4.49 1.32 -18.56
CA VAL A 206 3.85 1.49 -17.28
C VAL A 206 2.87 2.66 -17.39
N TYR A 207 1.61 2.39 -17.12
CA TYR A 207 0.53 3.38 -17.05
C TYR A 207 0.27 3.75 -15.60
N CYS A 208 0.11 5.04 -15.31
CA CYS A 208 -0.14 5.57 -13.99
C CYS A 208 -1.29 6.59 -14.00
N GLY A 209 -2.01 6.69 -12.89
CA GLY A 209 -3.09 7.67 -12.68
C GLY A 209 -3.84 7.40 -11.40
N SER A 210 -4.59 8.38 -10.89
CA SER A 210 -5.34 8.22 -9.63
C SER A 210 -6.66 7.49 -9.82
N THR A 211 -7.46 7.90 -10.78
CA THR A 211 -8.77 7.28 -11.09
C THR A 211 -8.67 6.48 -12.38
N LEU A 212 -8.14 7.09 -13.43
CA LEU A 212 -7.81 6.47 -14.70
C LEU A 212 -6.35 6.78 -15.01
N PRO A 213 -5.66 5.93 -15.78
CA PRO A 213 -4.33 6.24 -16.26
C PRO A 213 -4.35 7.53 -17.08
N ASN A 214 -3.52 8.49 -16.72
CA ASN A 214 -3.38 9.76 -17.42
C ASN A 214 -1.95 10.04 -17.87
N MET A 215 -1.05 9.12 -17.59
CA MET A 215 0.32 9.13 -18.08
C MET A 215 0.87 7.71 -18.23
N ARG A 216 1.92 7.61 -19.02
CA ARG A 216 2.73 6.38 -19.14
C ARG A 216 4.20 6.72 -19.34
N PHE A 217 5.05 5.75 -19.09
CA PHE A 217 6.47 5.77 -19.41
C PHE A 217 6.94 4.35 -19.81
N PRO A 218 8.07 4.18 -20.53
CA PRO A 218 8.63 2.87 -20.85
C PRO A 218 8.94 2.07 -19.59
N ASP A 219 8.65 0.75 -19.60
CA ASP A 219 8.81 -0.12 -18.41
C ASP A 219 10.29 -0.43 -18.10
N ASN A 220 11.02 0.59 -17.67
CA ASN A 220 12.39 0.48 -17.16
C ASN A 220 12.70 1.61 -16.17
N TYR A 221 13.77 1.42 -15.38
CA TYR A 221 14.17 2.34 -14.32
C TYR A 221 14.66 3.69 -14.86
N GLU A 222 15.43 3.72 -15.95
CA GLU A 222 15.97 4.95 -16.53
C GLU A 222 14.88 5.87 -17.04
N SER A 223 13.89 5.31 -17.74
CA SER A 223 12.73 6.08 -18.20
C SER A 223 11.84 6.56 -17.05
N TRP A 224 11.73 5.79 -15.97
CA TRP A 224 11.02 6.24 -14.77
C TRP A 224 11.72 7.43 -14.11
N LEU A 225 13.06 7.46 -14.13
CA LEU A 225 13.84 8.54 -13.52
C LEU A 225 13.92 9.80 -14.40
N ASP A 226 13.64 9.68 -15.69
CA ASP A 226 13.67 10.77 -16.65
C ASP A 226 12.26 11.24 -17.06
N PRO A 227 11.73 12.34 -16.47
CA PRO A 227 10.40 12.86 -16.81
C PRO A 227 10.22 13.28 -18.29
N SER A 228 11.29 13.46 -19.06
CA SER A 228 11.18 13.78 -20.49
C SER A 228 10.64 12.60 -21.31
N THR A 229 10.68 11.40 -20.76
CA THR A 229 10.14 10.18 -21.37
C THR A 229 8.66 9.94 -21.08
N TYR A 230 8.02 10.82 -20.28
CA TYR A 230 6.64 10.65 -19.87
C TYR A 230 5.67 11.14 -20.94
N ASP A 231 4.78 10.25 -21.38
CA ASP A 231 3.67 10.59 -22.25
C ASP A 231 2.42 10.88 -21.42
N ALA A 232 1.73 11.98 -21.73
CA ALA A 232 0.37 12.18 -21.26
C ALA A 232 -0.59 11.23 -22.01
N VAL A 233 -1.51 10.62 -21.28
CA VAL A 233 -2.56 9.77 -21.83
C VAL A 233 -3.89 10.48 -21.59
N SER A 234 -4.60 10.84 -22.66
CA SER A 234 -5.94 11.41 -22.59
C SER A 234 -6.98 10.36 -22.98
N ALA A 235 -8.07 10.33 -22.24
CA ALA A 235 -9.26 9.58 -22.64
C ALA A 235 -10.07 10.32 -23.72
N ASP A 236 -9.71 11.58 -24.02
CA ASP A 236 -10.34 12.39 -25.08
C ASP A 236 -9.85 12.02 -26.49
N ALA A 237 -9.04 10.96 -26.61
CA ALA A 237 -8.66 10.41 -27.90
C ALA A 237 -9.90 9.84 -28.59
N ASN A 238 -10.61 10.67 -29.29
CA ASN A 238 -11.52 10.33 -30.38
C ASN A 238 -12.45 9.14 -30.12
N PHE A 239 -13.45 9.32 -29.27
CA PHE A 239 -14.74 8.70 -29.50
C PHE A 239 -15.44 9.50 -30.64
N THR A 240 -14.84 9.53 -31.80
CA THR A 240 -15.55 9.79 -33.04
C THR A 240 -15.87 8.44 -33.63
N ASP A 241 -17.13 8.17 -33.68
CA ASP A 241 -17.84 7.02 -34.26
C ASP A 241 -17.16 6.36 -35.46
#